data_a86209e66055a5042a55838d1c861530
#
_entry.id   a86209e66055a5042a55838d1c861530
#
_cell.length_a   1.000
_cell.length_b   1.000
_cell.length_c   1.000
_cell.angle_alpha   90.00
_cell.angle_beta   90.00
_cell.angle_gamma   90.00
#
_symmetry.space_group_name_H-M   'P 1'
#
loop_
_entity.id
_entity.type
_entity.pdbx_description
1 polymer ?
#
loop_
_entity_poly.entity_id
_entity_poly.type
_entity_poly.pdbx_seq_one_letter_code
_entity_poly.pdbx_strand_id
1 'polypeptide(L)'
;MIRPIPQRRVMDKLDEYMSRLDYPAVERHLLYWLEEARQGNDKRGELFVRGEMAGHYRKTGERDKAEESAREALRLVDELGMEGTVSAGTAYVNAATALHSFGEVERALPLFEKALACYRCRDTDPSLLGGLYNNMGLCLAAAGDFDRAGEMYNLALEVMKKAPHGELERAITCLNMADAAEARLGMEAAEGEIYRLLDQAEALLTLSDAPRDGYFAYVCDKCAPTFAHFGYFLQAEALKKQAEEIYERA
;
A
#
# COMPACT_ATOMS: atom_id res chain seq x y z
N MET A 1 30.85 5.42 -16.09
CA MET A 1 30.70 6.08 -14.77
C MET A 1 29.23 6.07 -14.41
N ILE A 2 28.84 5.63 -13.20
CA ILE A 2 27.44 5.62 -12.78
C ILE A 2 27.00 7.07 -12.51
N ARG A 3 25.82 7.44 -13.02
CA ARG A 3 25.18 8.73 -12.78
C ARG A 3 23.84 8.51 -12.08
N PRO A 4 23.79 8.56 -10.74
CA PRO A 4 22.58 8.29 -9.97
C PRO A 4 21.47 9.30 -10.24
N ILE A 5 20.21 8.84 -10.29
CA ILE A 5 19.03 9.71 -10.33
C ILE A 5 18.74 10.27 -8.95
N PRO A 6 18.20 11.51 -8.84
CA PRO A 6 17.86 12.15 -7.56
C PRO A 6 16.53 11.61 -7.01
N GLN A 7 16.53 10.42 -6.42
CA GLN A 7 15.31 9.70 -5.98
C GLN A 7 14.34 10.58 -5.17
N ARG A 8 14.86 11.40 -4.22
CA ARG A 8 14.01 12.31 -3.43
C ARG A 8 13.23 13.27 -4.32
N ARG A 9 13.91 13.92 -5.27
CA ARG A 9 13.26 14.85 -6.22
C ARG A 9 12.23 14.13 -7.10
N VAL A 10 12.50 12.86 -7.45
CA VAL A 10 11.54 12.04 -8.20
C VAL A 10 10.28 11.82 -7.37
N MET A 11 10.43 11.46 -6.09
CA MET A 11 9.29 11.27 -5.17
C MET A 11 8.52 12.56 -4.91
N ASP A 12 9.21 13.66 -4.56
CA ASP A 12 8.55 14.94 -4.28
C ASP A 12 7.64 15.36 -5.46
N LYS A 13 8.06 15.08 -6.70
CA LYS A 13 7.26 15.41 -7.89
C LYS A 13 6.15 14.39 -8.17
N LEU A 14 6.39 13.12 -7.83
CA LEU A 14 5.35 12.09 -7.87
C LEU A 14 4.20 12.43 -6.91
N ASP A 15 4.52 12.80 -5.68
CA ASP A 15 3.54 13.19 -4.66
C ASP A 15 2.69 14.39 -5.12
N GLU A 16 3.32 15.38 -5.77
CA GLU A 16 2.61 16.52 -6.36
C GLU A 16 1.61 16.10 -7.46
N TYR A 17 2.00 15.18 -8.36
CA TYR A 17 1.08 14.68 -9.39
C TYR A 17 -0.01 13.79 -8.80
N MET A 18 0.34 12.96 -7.82
CA MET A 18 -0.61 12.08 -7.15
C MET A 18 -1.65 12.86 -6.35
N SER A 19 -1.25 13.95 -5.68
CA SER A 19 -2.19 14.82 -4.94
C SER A 19 -3.20 15.53 -5.84
N ARG A 20 -2.90 15.62 -7.16
CA ARG A 20 -3.79 16.16 -8.19
C ARG A 20 -4.51 15.08 -9.00
N LEU A 21 -4.29 13.81 -8.67
CA LEU A 21 -4.78 12.65 -9.43
C LEU A 21 -4.38 12.68 -10.92
N ASP A 22 -3.25 13.37 -11.26
CA ASP A 22 -2.75 13.48 -12.65
C ASP A 22 -1.93 12.23 -13.03
N TYR A 23 -2.62 11.10 -13.18
CA TYR A 23 -2.00 9.83 -13.57
C TYR A 23 -1.22 9.88 -14.89
N PRO A 24 -1.66 10.61 -15.93
CA PRO A 24 -0.84 10.78 -17.14
C PRO A 24 0.49 11.50 -16.87
N ALA A 25 0.53 12.48 -15.96
CA ALA A 25 1.79 13.14 -15.59
C ALA A 25 2.68 12.20 -14.77
N VAL A 26 2.10 11.38 -13.88
CA VAL A 26 2.83 10.32 -13.15
C VAL A 26 3.53 9.38 -14.13
N GLU A 27 2.82 8.83 -15.12
CA GLU A 27 3.40 7.90 -16.08
C GLU A 27 4.54 8.54 -16.87
N ARG A 28 4.34 9.74 -17.44
CA ARG A 28 5.39 10.46 -18.18
C ARG A 28 6.64 10.72 -17.32
N HIS A 29 6.43 11.09 -16.06
CA HIS A 29 7.51 11.34 -15.11
C HIS A 29 8.32 10.09 -14.80
N LEU A 30 7.65 8.96 -14.55
CA LEU A 30 8.29 7.67 -14.29
C LEU A 30 9.05 7.16 -15.51
N LEU A 31 8.48 7.25 -16.71
CA LEU A 31 9.14 6.87 -17.96
C LEU A 31 10.40 7.70 -18.22
N TYR A 32 10.35 9.02 -17.97
CA TYR A 32 11.52 9.89 -18.09
C TYR A 32 12.65 9.44 -17.14
N TRP A 33 12.34 9.20 -15.86
CA TRP A 33 13.37 8.80 -14.90
C TRP A 33 13.87 7.37 -15.09
N LEU A 34 13.06 6.49 -15.64
CA LEU A 34 13.49 5.16 -16.05
C LEU A 34 14.58 5.26 -17.14
N GLU A 35 14.36 6.11 -18.12
CA GLU A 35 15.33 6.32 -19.21
C GLU A 35 16.61 7.00 -18.68
N GLU A 36 16.50 8.01 -17.82
CA GLU A 36 17.65 8.66 -17.18
C GLU A 36 18.50 7.68 -16.35
N ALA A 37 17.83 6.79 -15.58
CA ALA A 37 18.52 5.76 -14.80
C ALA A 37 19.30 4.78 -15.71
N ARG A 38 18.70 4.35 -16.82
CA ARG A 38 19.32 3.47 -17.80
C ARG A 38 20.50 4.12 -18.48
N GLN A 39 20.35 5.32 -18.99
CA GLN A 39 21.45 6.09 -19.62
C GLN A 39 22.57 6.39 -18.62
N GLY A 40 22.22 6.60 -17.35
CA GLY A 40 23.17 6.79 -16.26
C GLY A 40 23.83 5.50 -15.74
N ASN A 41 23.43 4.32 -16.27
CA ASN A 41 23.83 3.00 -15.74
C ASN A 41 23.58 2.87 -14.22
N ASP A 42 22.48 3.49 -13.76
CA ASP A 42 22.03 3.49 -12.35
C ASP A 42 20.98 2.41 -12.11
N LYS A 43 21.43 1.18 -11.90
CA LYS A 43 20.54 0.04 -11.65
C LYS A 43 19.73 0.17 -10.36
N ARG A 44 20.25 0.87 -9.33
CA ARG A 44 19.48 1.13 -8.10
C ARG A 44 18.38 2.16 -8.36
N GLY A 45 18.67 3.18 -9.16
CA GLY A 45 17.66 4.13 -9.62
C GLY A 45 16.61 3.45 -10.52
N GLU A 46 17.01 2.56 -11.41
CA GLU A 46 16.09 1.77 -12.22
C GLU A 46 15.17 0.89 -11.33
N LEU A 47 15.74 0.18 -10.35
CA LEU A 47 14.97 -0.62 -9.38
C LEU A 47 13.91 0.23 -8.66
N PHE A 48 14.30 1.40 -8.17
CA PHE A 48 13.41 2.34 -7.50
C PHE A 48 12.26 2.75 -8.44
N VAL A 49 12.56 3.24 -9.65
CA VAL A 49 11.52 3.69 -10.60
C VAL A 49 10.61 2.53 -11.02
N ARG A 50 11.14 1.32 -11.21
CA ARG A 50 10.33 0.13 -11.52
C ARG A 50 9.34 -0.22 -10.39
N GLY A 51 9.74 -0.04 -9.13
CA GLY A 51 8.83 -0.19 -7.99
C GLY A 51 7.66 0.78 -8.03
N GLU A 52 7.93 2.07 -8.29
CA GLU A 52 6.90 3.10 -8.43
C GLU A 52 5.99 2.86 -9.65
N MET A 53 6.56 2.40 -10.78
CA MET A 53 5.77 2.04 -11.97
C MET A 53 4.82 0.87 -11.71
N ALA A 54 5.26 -0.16 -10.97
CA ALA A 54 4.39 -1.28 -10.60
C ALA A 54 3.19 -0.80 -9.77
N GLY A 55 3.43 0.11 -8.81
CA GLY A 55 2.37 0.74 -8.01
C GLY A 55 1.42 1.60 -8.86
N HIS A 56 1.96 2.41 -9.76
CA HIS A 56 1.18 3.25 -10.67
C HIS A 56 0.28 2.42 -11.58
N TYR A 57 0.84 1.46 -12.30
CA TYR A 57 0.07 0.62 -13.23
C TYR A 57 -0.93 -0.29 -12.54
N ARG A 58 -0.63 -0.73 -11.31
CA ARG A 58 -1.63 -1.39 -10.47
C ARG A 58 -2.81 -0.47 -10.18
N LYS A 59 -2.55 0.80 -9.84
CA LYS A 59 -3.59 1.79 -9.52
C LYS A 59 -4.45 2.18 -10.73
N THR A 60 -3.85 2.20 -11.93
CA THR A 60 -4.54 2.49 -13.20
C THR A 60 -5.16 1.24 -13.85
N GLY A 61 -4.97 0.04 -13.27
CA GLY A 61 -5.54 -1.21 -13.78
C GLY A 61 -4.79 -1.80 -14.99
N GLU A 62 -3.57 -1.33 -15.26
CA GLU A 62 -2.75 -1.77 -16.40
C GLU A 62 -1.91 -3.01 -16.04
N ARG A 63 -2.56 -4.16 -15.97
CA ARG A 63 -2.01 -5.41 -15.48
C ARG A 63 -0.66 -5.76 -16.08
N ASP A 64 -0.56 -5.81 -17.42
CA ASP A 64 0.65 -6.26 -18.12
C ASP A 64 1.86 -5.37 -17.78
N LYS A 65 1.67 -4.05 -17.75
CA LYS A 65 2.71 -3.08 -17.39
C LYS A 65 3.11 -3.19 -15.91
N ALA A 66 2.13 -3.44 -15.01
CA ALA A 66 2.40 -3.64 -13.60
C ALA A 66 3.24 -4.89 -13.36
N GLU A 67 2.85 -6.03 -13.97
CA GLU A 67 3.58 -7.30 -13.86
C GLU A 67 4.98 -7.22 -14.50
N GLU A 68 5.13 -6.53 -15.64
CA GLU A 68 6.44 -6.31 -16.24
C GLU A 68 7.35 -5.48 -15.34
N SER A 69 6.84 -4.36 -14.81
CA SER A 69 7.61 -3.50 -13.91
C SER A 69 8.03 -4.24 -12.64
N ALA A 70 7.12 -5.03 -12.05
CA ALA A 70 7.42 -5.87 -10.90
C ALA A 70 8.50 -6.92 -11.21
N ARG A 71 8.38 -7.64 -12.33
CA ARG A 71 9.36 -8.65 -12.76
C ARG A 71 10.76 -8.05 -12.95
N GLU A 72 10.84 -6.89 -13.62
CA GLU A 72 12.11 -6.21 -13.82
C GLU A 72 12.71 -5.69 -12.50
N ALA A 73 11.89 -5.20 -11.58
CA ALA A 73 12.35 -4.83 -10.24
C ALA A 73 12.97 -6.03 -9.51
N LEU A 74 12.31 -7.19 -9.54
CA LEU A 74 12.82 -8.40 -8.89
C LEU A 74 14.12 -8.90 -9.56
N ARG A 75 14.20 -8.86 -10.90
CA ARG A 75 15.43 -9.17 -11.62
C ARG A 75 16.60 -8.27 -11.18
N LEU A 76 16.35 -6.99 -10.98
CA LEU A 76 17.36 -6.04 -10.52
C LEU A 76 17.79 -6.29 -9.06
N VAL A 77 16.89 -6.75 -8.19
CA VAL A 77 17.24 -7.20 -6.82
C VAL A 77 18.27 -8.32 -6.88
N ASP A 78 18.00 -9.34 -7.69
CA ASP A 78 18.90 -10.49 -7.86
C ASP A 78 20.24 -10.05 -8.48
N GLU A 79 20.21 -9.25 -9.55
CA GLU A 79 21.40 -8.76 -10.28
C GLU A 79 22.31 -7.90 -9.39
N LEU A 80 21.73 -7.14 -8.45
CA LEU A 80 22.47 -6.28 -7.53
C LEU A 80 22.92 -7.00 -6.25
N GLY A 81 22.53 -8.27 -6.07
CA GLY A 81 22.82 -9.02 -4.85
C GLY A 81 22.22 -8.36 -3.59
N MET A 82 21.00 -7.84 -3.73
CA MET A 82 20.34 -7.07 -2.65
C MET A 82 19.42 -7.92 -1.78
N GLU A 83 19.38 -9.24 -1.95
CA GLU A 83 18.54 -10.13 -1.15
C GLU A 83 18.78 -9.90 0.35
N GLY A 84 17.70 -9.91 1.12
CA GLY A 84 17.74 -9.68 2.56
C GLY A 84 17.85 -8.22 2.99
N THR A 85 17.95 -7.26 2.05
CA THR A 85 17.92 -5.82 2.38
C THR A 85 16.49 -5.29 2.49
N VAL A 86 16.31 -4.17 3.21
CA VAL A 86 15.01 -3.46 3.30
C VAL A 86 14.53 -3.04 1.91
N SER A 87 15.41 -2.57 1.03
CA SER A 87 15.06 -2.18 -0.35
C SER A 87 14.55 -3.36 -1.18
N ALA A 88 15.14 -4.56 -1.01
CA ALA A 88 14.63 -5.77 -1.63
C ALA A 88 13.25 -6.14 -1.06
N GLY A 89 13.06 -6.00 0.25
CA GLY A 89 11.76 -6.17 0.90
C GLY A 89 10.69 -5.28 0.28
N THR A 90 10.97 -4.00 0.07
CA THR A 90 10.06 -3.07 -0.60
C THR A 90 9.74 -3.50 -2.04
N ALA A 91 10.74 -3.96 -2.80
CA ALA A 91 10.50 -4.49 -4.15
C ALA A 91 9.61 -5.73 -4.14
N TYR A 92 9.81 -6.65 -3.17
CA TYR A 92 8.93 -7.80 -3.00
C TYR A 92 7.51 -7.42 -2.62
N VAL A 93 7.32 -6.43 -1.71
CA VAL A 93 5.97 -5.92 -1.34
C VAL A 93 5.27 -5.33 -2.56
N ASN A 94 5.94 -4.48 -3.34
CA ASN A 94 5.36 -3.84 -4.51
C ASN A 94 4.94 -4.89 -5.55
N ALA A 95 5.79 -5.87 -5.83
CA ALA A 95 5.48 -6.97 -6.76
C ALA A 95 4.32 -7.83 -6.25
N ALA A 96 4.33 -8.22 -4.97
CA ALA A 96 3.27 -9.01 -4.37
C ALA A 96 1.92 -8.27 -4.37
N THR A 97 1.92 -6.98 -4.03
CA THR A 97 0.72 -6.15 -4.03
C THR A 97 0.15 -5.98 -5.45
N ALA A 98 1.01 -5.82 -6.46
CA ALA A 98 0.59 -5.78 -7.85
C ALA A 98 -0.08 -7.10 -8.26
N LEU A 99 0.55 -8.23 -8.01
CA LEU A 99 -0.01 -9.56 -8.30
C LEU A 99 -1.33 -9.81 -7.58
N HIS A 100 -1.39 -9.51 -6.27
CA HIS A 100 -2.61 -9.67 -5.47
C HIS A 100 -3.77 -8.84 -6.04
N SER A 101 -3.52 -7.59 -6.45
CA SER A 101 -4.58 -6.72 -7.00
C SER A 101 -5.19 -7.25 -8.30
N PHE A 102 -4.49 -8.12 -9.02
CA PHE A 102 -4.97 -8.81 -10.22
C PHE A 102 -5.41 -10.25 -9.96
N GLY A 103 -5.59 -10.63 -8.69
CA GLY A 103 -6.10 -11.94 -8.29
C GLY A 103 -5.06 -13.07 -8.27
N GLU A 104 -3.77 -12.77 -8.46
CA GLU A 104 -2.68 -13.76 -8.48
C GLU A 104 -2.18 -14.09 -7.06
N VAL A 105 -3.10 -14.51 -6.18
CA VAL A 105 -2.86 -14.74 -4.74
C VAL A 105 -1.73 -15.74 -4.51
N GLU A 106 -1.72 -16.85 -5.22
CA GLU A 106 -0.72 -17.92 -5.09
C GLU A 106 0.70 -17.46 -5.44
N ARG A 107 0.81 -16.51 -6.37
CA ARG A 107 2.09 -15.89 -6.75
C ARG A 107 2.50 -14.77 -5.80
N ALA A 108 1.55 -14.08 -5.19
CA ALA A 108 1.80 -12.96 -4.29
C ALA A 108 2.32 -13.41 -2.92
N LEU A 109 1.72 -14.45 -2.31
CA LEU A 109 2.06 -14.90 -0.96
C LEU A 109 3.56 -15.19 -0.75
N PRO A 110 4.25 -15.95 -1.62
CA PRO A 110 5.69 -16.21 -1.45
C PRO A 110 6.54 -14.94 -1.50
N LEU A 111 6.11 -13.90 -2.23
CA LEU A 111 6.83 -12.62 -2.29
C LEU A 111 6.63 -11.83 -1.00
N PHE A 112 5.43 -11.82 -0.42
CA PHE A 112 5.20 -11.24 0.90
C PHE A 112 6.05 -11.93 1.98
N GLU A 113 6.20 -13.25 1.94
CA GLU A 113 7.05 -14.01 2.87
C GLU A 113 8.54 -13.60 2.72
N LYS A 114 9.03 -13.44 1.48
CA LYS A 114 10.37 -12.90 1.21
C LYS A 114 10.54 -11.49 1.76
N ALA A 115 9.54 -10.62 1.57
CA ALA A 115 9.55 -9.27 2.13
C ALA A 115 9.62 -9.29 3.66
N LEU A 116 8.84 -10.15 4.30
CA LEU A 116 8.85 -10.32 5.75
C LEU A 116 10.23 -10.76 6.27
N ALA A 117 10.91 -11.67 5.56
CA ALA A 117 12.27 -12.09 5.89
C ALA A 117 13.25 -10.90 5.83
N CYS A 118 13.12 -10.01 4.83
CA CYS A 118 13.91 -8.79 4.72
C CYS A 118 13.63 -7.79 5.85
N TYR A 119 12.36 -7.66 6.27
CA TYR A 119 11.93 -6.65 7.25
C TYR A 119 12.08 -7.09 8.72
N ARG A 120 12.46 -8.33 8.99
CA ARG A 120 12.73 -8.82 10.36
C ARG A 120 14.01 -8.29 10.99
N CYS A 121 14.75 -7.40 10.33
CA CYS A 121 15.88 -6.71 10.95
C CYS A 121 15.40 -5.67 11.98
N ARG A 122 16.24 -5.39 13.00
CA ARG A 122 15.85 -4.55 14.16
C ARG A 122 15.53 -3.10 13.82
N ASP A 123 16.05 -2.59 12.71
CA ASP A 123 15.96 -1.18 12.33
C ASP A 123 14.95 -0.91 11.20
N THR A 124 14.05 -1.86 10.94
CA THR A 124 12.98 -1.63 9.93
C THR A 124 11.95 -0.66 10.49
N ASP A 125 11.61 0.34 9.68
CA ASP A 125 10.54 1.29 9.99
C ASP A 125 9.22 0.55 10.28
N PRO A 126 8.56 0.83 11.42
CA PRO A 126 7.28 0.22 11.76
C PRO A 126 6.21 0.37 10.68
N SER A 127 6.23 1.48 9.92
CA SER A 127 5.28 1.72 8.82
C SER A 127 5.42 0.69 7.70
N LEU A 128 6.67 0.34 7.33
CA LEU A 128 6.92 -0.69 6.32
C LEU A 128 6.44 -2.07 6.77
N LEU A 129 6.71 -2.42 8.02
CA LEU A 129 6.33 -3.73 8.57
C LEU A 129 4.81 -3.82 8.76
N GLY A 130 4.18 -2.77 9.26
CA GLY A 130 2.72 -2.72 9.43
C GLY A 130 1.98 -2.78 8.10
N GLY A 131 2.44 -2.02 7.08
CA GLY A 131 1.89 -2.09 5.73
C GLY A 131 2.05 -3.47 5.10
N LEU A 132 3.21 -4.15 5.31
CA LEU A 132 3.40 -5.52 4.87
C LEU A 132 2.42 -6.48 5.54
N TYR A 133 2.27 -6.44 6.86
CA TYR A 133 1.32 -7.31 7.57
C TYR A 133 -0.12 -7.09 7.10
N ASN A 134 -0.53 -5.83 6.90
CA ASN A 134 -1.86 -5.53 6.38
C ASN A 134 -2.08 -6.10 4.97
N ASN A 135 -1.11 -5.97 4.06
CA ASN A 135 -1.18 -6.53 2.71
C ASN A 135 -1.16 -8.06 2.71
N MET A 136 -0.39 -8.69 3.61
CA MET A 136 -0.43 -10.15 3.82
C MET A 136 -1.81 -10.60 4.30
N GLY A 137 -2.42 -9.87 5.24
CA GLY A 137 -3.76 -10.14 5.72
C GLY A 137 -4.80 -10.13 4.60
N LEU A 138 -4.77 -9.09 3.75
CA LEU A 138 -5.64 -9.00 2.56
C LEU A 138 -5.45 -10.19 1.62
N CYS A 139 -4.19 -10.56 1.34
CA CYS A 139 -3.88 -11.67 0.44
C CYS A 139 -4.33 -13.01 1.01
N LEU A 140 -4.14 -13.25 2.31
CA LEU A 140 -4.58 -14.47 3.01
C LEU A 140 -6.12 -14.55 3.09
N ALA A 141 -6.80 -13.45 3.36
CA ALA A 141 -8.26 -13.39 3.32
C ALA A 141 -8.81 -13.73 1.93
N ALA A 142 -8.18 -13.20 0.87
CA ALA A 142 -8.54 -13.55 -0.51
C ALA A 142 -8.28 -15.03 -0.85
N ALA A 143 -7.30 -15.68 -0.18
CA ALA A 143 -7.07 -17.12 -0.26
C ALA A 143 -8.06 -17.96 0.56
N GLY A 144 -8.93 -17.33 1.38
CA GLY A 144 -9.82 -18.01 2.32
C GLY A 144 -9.15 -18.43 3.64
N ASP A 145 -7.88 -18.07 3.86
CA ASP A 145 -7.15 -18.36 5.11
C ASP A 145 -7.38 -17.24 6.14
N PHE A 146 -8.62 -17.16 6.63
CA PHE A 146 -9.04 -16.09 7.53
C PHE A 146 -8.35 -16.11 8.90
N ASP A 147 -7.92 -17.26 9.37
CA ASP A 147 -7.22 -17.39 10.66
C ASP A 147 -5.84 -16.70 10.57
N ARG A 148 -5.04 -17.05 9.55
CA ARG A 148 -3.76 -16.37 9.33
C ARG A 148 -3.93 -14.92 8.93
N ALA A 149 -4.97 -14.57 8.18
CA ALA A 149 -5.29 -13.17 7.87
C ALA A 149 -5.50 -12.35 9.15
N GLY A 150 -6.29 -12.86 10.11
CA GLY A 150 -6.51 -12.25 11.41
C GLY A 150 -5.23 -12.06 12.22
N GLU A 151 -4.32 -13.05 12.21
CA GLU A 151 -3.00 -12.91 12.85
C GLU A 151 -2.20 -11.75 12.24
N MET A 152 -2.16 -11.66 10.90
CA MET A 152 -1.44 -10.57 10.21
C MET A 152 -2.05 -9.20 10.51
N TYR A 153 -3.36 -9.05 10.48
CA TYR A 153 -4.02 -7.79 10.83
C TYR A 153 -3.73 -7.37 12.29
N ASN A 154 -3.76 -8.30 13.24
CA ASN A 154 -3.41 -7.99 14.62
C ASN A 154 -1.95 -7.53 14.77
N LEU A 155 -1.01 -8.16 14.05
CA LEU A 155 0.39 -7.72 14.01
C LEU A 155 0.51 -6.32 13.40
N ALA A 156 -0.24 -6.01 12.33
CA ALA A 156 -0.28 -4.68 11.72
C ALA A 156 -0.76 -3.64 12.74
N LEU A 157 -1.88 -3.88 13.43
CA LEU A 157 -2.42 -3.00 14.45
C LEU A 157 -1.40 -2.69 15.57
N GLU A 158 -0.67 -3.72 16.05
CA GLU A 158 0.31 -3.55 17.13
C GLU A 158 1.57 -2.79 16.67
N VAL A 159 2.08 -3.10 15.48
CA VAL A 159 3.29 -2.43 14.95
C VAL A 159 3.00 -0.96 14.65
N MET A 160 1.85 -0.65 14.06
CA MET A 160 1.45 0.72 13.70
C MET A 160 1.23 1.64 14.90
N LYS A 161 1.08 1.13 16.13
CA LYS A 161 1.10 1.97 17.35
C LYS A 161 2.43 2.69 17.56
N LYS A 162 3.51 2.23 16.91
CA LYS A 162 4.86 2.78 17.02
C LYS A 162 5.23 3.69 15.84
N ALA A 163 4.40 3.72 14.80
CA ALA A 163 4.61 4.54 13.61
C ALA A 163 4.06 5.95 13.83
N PRO A 164 4.71 7.01 13.31
CA PRO A 164 4.10 8.34 13.24
C PRO A 164 2.79 8.27 12.46
N HIS A 165 1.73 8.87 13.01
CA HIS A 165 0.37 8.85 12.41
C HIS A 165 -0.14 7.45 12.04
N GLY A 166 0.31 6.41 12.76
CA GLY A 166 -0.05 5.02 12.52
C GLY A 166 -1.54 4.72 12.75
N GLU A 167 -2.31 5.65 13.34
CA GLU A 167 -3.76 5.56 13.48
C GLU A 167 -4.47 5.49 12.12
N LEU A 168 -3.94 6.15 11.08
CA LEU A 168 -4.52 6.11 9.74
C LEU A 168 -4.46 4.69 9.15
N GLU A 169 -3.30 4.04 9.21
CA GLU A 169 -3.13 2.65 8.76
C GLU A 169 -3.91 1.66 9.63
N ARG A 170 -4.02 1.94 10.93
CA ARG A 170 -4.84 1.12 11.84
C ARG A 170 -6.32 1.20 11.50
N ALA A 171 -6.81 2.38 11.10
CA ALA A 171 -8.19 2.52 10.62
C ALA A 171 -8.43 1.67 9.37
N ILE A 172 -7.54 1.74 8.37
CA ILE A 172 -7.59 0.88 7.18
C ILE A 172 -7.60 -0.60 7.58
N THR A 173 -6.72 -1.00 8.52
CA THR A 173 -6.63 -2.39 8.96
C THR A 173 -7.94 -2.84 9.64
N CYS A 174 -8.57 -2.02 10.48
CA CYS A 174 -9.87 -2.34 11.07
C CYS A 174 -10.95 -2.56 10.00
N LEU A 175 -10.99 -1.75 8.96
CA LEU A 175 -11.94 -1.92 7.86
C LEU A 175 -11.67 -3.18 7.04
N ASN A 176 -10.40 -3.50 6.75
CA ASN A 176 -10.04 -4.76 6.11
C ASN A 176 -10.42 -5.99 6.96
N MET A 177 -10.36 -5.88 8.30
CA MET A 177 -10.84 -6.92 9.21
C MET A 177 -12.36 -7.06 9.16
N ALA A 178 -13.10 -5.95 9.02
CA ALA A 178 -14.57 -5.99 8.88
C ALA A 178 -14.97 -6.70 7.58
N ASP A 179 -14.32 -6.36 6.46
CA ASP A 179 -14.53 -7.03 5.17
C ASP A 179 -14.19 -8.54 5.27
N ALA A 180 -13.10 -8.89 5.94
CA ALA A 180 -12.72 -10.29 6.16
C ALA A 180 -13.70 -11.05 7.06
N ALA A 181 -14.26 -10.42 8.10
CA ALA A 181 -15.27 -11.01 8.96
C ALA A 181 -16.56 -11.31 8.20
N GLU A 182 -17.03 -10.37 7.36
CA GLU A 182 -18.17 -10.59 6.48
C GLU A 182 -17.90 -11.74 5.50
N ALA A 183 -16.74 -11.76 4.84
CA ALA A 183 -16.39 -12.81 3.90
C ALA A 183 -16.31 -14.20 4.54
N ARG A 184 -15.87 -14.28 5.80
CA ARG A 184 -15.75 -15.53 6.56
C ARG A 184 -17.09 -16.06 7.07
N LEU A 185 -17.93 -15.22 7.66
CA LEU A 185 -19.07 -15.62 8.47
C LEU A 185 -20.41 -15.18 7.86
N GLY A 186 -20.40 -14.26 6.89
CA GLY A 186 -21.57 -13.55 6.40
C GLY A 186 -21.98 -12.40 7.31
N MET A 187 -22.71 -11.44 6.75
CA MET A 187 -23.09 -10.18 7.42
C MET A 187 -23.82 -10.41 8.76
N GLU A 188 -24.80 -11.30 8.78
CA GLU A 188 -25.66 -11.54 9.96
C GLU A 188 -24.84 -12.12 11.13
N ALA A 189 -23.98 -13.10 10.89
CA ALA A 189 -23.19 -13.75 11.94
C ALA A 189 -22.02 -12.90 12.42
N ALA A 190 -21.49 -12.02 11.57
CA ALA A 190 -20.36 -11.12 11.88
C ALA A 190 -20.79 -9.73 12.36
N GLU A 191 -22.08 -9.40 12.39
CA GLU A 191 -22.60 -8.04 12.58
C GLU A 191 -21.95 -7.31 13.77
N GLY A 192 -21.92 -7.93 14.95
CA GLY A 192 -21.38 -7.31 16.15
C GLY A 192 -19.87 -7.06 16.07
N GLU A 193 -19.12 -7.92 15.38
CA GLU A 193 -17.69 -7.74 15.14
C GLU A 193 -17.46 -6.62 14.12
N ILE A 194 -18.20 -6.61 13.03
CA ILE A 194 -18.13 -5.59 11.98
C ILE A 194 -18.36 -4.20 12.57
N TYR A 195 -19.47 -3.98 13.29
CA TYR A 195 -19.75 -2.66 13.86
C TYR A 195 -18.69 -2.21 14.86
N ARG A 196 -18.18 -3.10 15.69
CA ARG A 196 -17.09 -2.77 16.62
C ARG A 196 -15.82 -2.32 15.85
N LEU A 197 -15.50 -2.93 14.72
CA LEU A 197 -14.34 -2.58 13.89
C LEU A 197 -14.56 -1.25 13.17
N LEU A 198 -15.78 -0.98 12.69
CA LEU A 198 -16.15 0.29 12.07
C LEU A 198 -16.05 1.45 13.06
N ASP A 199 -16.61 1.29 14.26
CA ASP A 199 -16.54 2.30 15.33
C ASP A 199 -15.08 2.58 15.74
N GLN A 200 -14.25 1.54 15.79
CA GLN A 200 -12.82 1.69 16.05
C GLN A 200 -12.11 2.44 14.94
N ALA A 201 -12.42 2.14 13.67
CA ALA A 201 -11.84 2.84 12.52
C ALA A 201 -12.27 4.32 12.51
N GLU A 202 -13.54 4.62 12.75
CA GLU A 202 -14.06 5.99 12.86
C GLU A 202 -13.35 6.77 13.97
N ALA A 203 -13.19 6.18 15.15
CA ALA A 203 -12.48 6.83 16.26
C ALA A 203 -11.03 7.14 15.91
N LEU A 204 -10.32 6.22 15.25
CA LEU A 204 -8.94 6.42 14.81
C LEU A 204 -8.81 7.56 13.79
N LEU A 205 -9.72 7.66 12.82
CA LEU A 205 -9.74 8.72 11.82
C LEU A 205 -10.11 10.09 12.42
N THR A 206 -11.07 10.10 13.36
CA THR A 206 -11.55 11.33 14.01
C THR A 206 -10.50 11.92 14.95
N LEU A 207 -9.81 11.07 15.72
CA LEU A 207 -8.80 11.48 16.71
C LEU A 207 -7.42 11.70 16.10
N SER A 208 -7.21 11.39 14.83
CA SER A 208 -5.94 11.58 14.16
C SER A 208 -5.55 13.07 14.10
N ASP A 209 -4.33 13.35 14.53
CA ASP A 209 -3.66 14.65 14.38
C ASP A 209 -2.77 14.71 13.10
N ALA A 210 -2.88 13.69 12.25
CA ALA A 210 -2.15 13.61 10.99
C ALA A 210 -2.38 14.85 10.11
N PRO A 211 -1.34 15.30 9.39
CA PRO A 211 -1.48 16.38 8.42
C PRO A 211 -2.60 16.09 7.41
N ARG A 212 -3.39 17.11 7.10
CA ARG A 212 -4.47 17.02 6.10
C ARG A 212 -3.89 17.21 4.70
N ASP A 213 -3.04 16.28 4.29
CA ASP A 213 -2.30 16.25 3.03
C ASP A 213 -2.84 15.17 2.08
N GLY A 214 -2.16 14.96 0.96
CA GLY A 214 -2.55 13.97 -0.04
C GLY A 214 -2.59 12.54 0.48
N TYR A 215 -1.79 12.20 1.51
CA TYR A 215 -1.85 10.89 2.12
C TYR A 215 -3.12 10.72 2.96
N PHE A 216 -3.49 11.74 3.74
CA PHE A 216 -4.76 11.73 4.47
C PHE A 216 -5.95 11.61 3.51
N ALA A 217 -5.95 12.36 2.40
CA ALA A 217 -7.00 12.26 1.37
C ALA A 217 -7.08 10.83 0.79
N TYR A 218 -5.94 10.22 0.49
CA TYR A 218 -5.88 8.83 0.04
C TYR A 218 -6.48 7.86 1.06
N VAL A 219 -6.22 8.04 2.36
CA VAL A 219 -6.80 7.20 3.43
C VAL A 219 -8.32 7.39 3.50
N CYS A 220 -8.80 8.62 3.39
CA CYS A 220 -10.24 8.92 3.34
C CYS A 220 -10.92 8.20 2.17
N ASP A 221 -10.36 8.31 0.96
CA ASP A 221 -10.88 7.63 -0.24
C ASP A 221 -10.88 6.12 -0.11
N LYS A 222 -9.86 5.57 0.55
CA LYS A 222 -9.76 4.12 0.76
C LYS A 222 -10.75 3.61 1.80
N CYS A 223 -11.05 4.39 2.82
CA CYS A 223 -11.96 4.00 3.92
C CYS A 223 -13.45 4.20 3.57
N ALA A 224 -13.78 5.25 2.83
CA ALA A 224 -15.16 5.63 2.55
C ALA A 224 -16.03 4.52 1.92
N PRO A 225 -15.54 3.71 0.95
CA PRO A 225 -16.33 2.63 0.37
C PRO A 225 -16.76 1.58 1.38
N THR A 226 -15.86 1.15 2.29
CA THR A 226 -16.18 0.14 3.31
C THR A 226 -17.20 0.68 4.32
N PHE A 227 -17.07 1.94 4.77
CA PHE A 227 -18.10 2.56 5.60
C PHE A 227 -19.47 2.60 4.91
N ALA A 228 -19.50 2.97 3.62
CA ALA A 228 -20.75 2.97 2.84
C ALA A 228 -21.34 1.57 2.69
N HIS A 229 -20.50 0.55 2.46
CA HIS A 229 -20.92 -0.85 2.33
C HIS A 229 -21.67 -1.34 3.57
N PHE A 230 -21.17 -0.98 4.76
CA PHE A 230 -21.78 -1.36 6.03
C PHE A 230 -22.82 -0.36 6.57
N GLY A 231 -23.29 0.59 5.74
CA GLY A 231 -24.37 1.51 6.10
C GLY A 231 -23.98 2.77 6.88
N TYR A 232 -22.69 3.03 7.06
CA TYR A 232 -22.16 4.26 7.68
C TYR A 232 -22.07 5.40 6.66
N PHE A 233 -23.20 5.74 6.05
CA PHE A 233 -23.25 6.68 4.90
C PHE A 233 -22.76 8.09 5.26
N LEU A 234 -23.06 8.59 6.45
CA LEU A 234 -22.62 9.93 6.88
C LEU A 234 -21.11 10.01 7.01
N GLN A 235 -20.49 8.98 7.58
CA GLN A 235 -19.03 8.87 7.68
C GLN A 235 -18.39 8.76 6.30
N ALA A 236 -18.95 7.94 5.43
CA ALA A 236 -18.48 7.78 4.06
C ALA A 236 -18.52 9.10 3.29
N GLU A 237 -19.61 9.86 3.39
CA GLU A 237 -19.73 11.20 2.78
C GLU A 237 -18.74 12.20 3.37
N ALA A 238 -18.59 12.21 4.70
CA ALA A 238 -17.65 13.10 5.37
C ALA A 238 -16.20 12.84 4.93
N LEU A 239 -15.79 11.56 4.80
CA LEU A 239 -14.46 11.20 4.33
C LEU A 239 -14.23 11.60 2.87
N LYS A 240 -15.19 11.33 1.98
CA LYS A 240 -15.10 11.75 0.57
C LYS A 240 -14.95 13.27 0.45
N LYS A 241 -15.77 14.03 1.17
CA LYS A 241 -15.67 15.49 1.18
C LYS A 241 -14.31 15.98 1.66
N GLN A 242 -13.74 15.38 2.71
CA GLN A 242 -12.40 15.73 3.19
C GLN A 242 -11.33 15.45 2.13
N ALA A 243 -11.41 14.32 1.42
CA ALA A 243 -10.49 13.99 0.35
C ALA A 243 -10.59 14.99 -0.81
N GLU A 244 -11.80 15.29 -1.28
CA GLU A 244 -12.06 16.26 -2.35
C GLU A 244 -11.50 17.64 -2.00
N GLU A 245 -11.79 18.16 -0.78
CA GLU A 245 -11.27 19.44 -0.32
C GLU A 245 -9.73 19.53 -0.29
N ILE A 246 -9.05 18.41 -0.06
CA ILE A 246 -7.59 18.35 -0.07
C ILE A 246 -7.07 18.34 -1.51
N TYR A 247 -7.65 17.52 -2.38
CA TYR A 247 -7.26 17.44 -3.79
C TYR A 247 -7.49 18.75 -4.54
N GLU A 248 -8.56 19.51 -4.21
CA GLU A 248 -8.83 20.81 -4.80
C GLU A 248 -7.82 21.91 -4.41
N ARG A 249 -7.12 21.73 -3.28
CA ARG A 249 -6.09 22.70 -2.79
C ARG A 249 -4.68 22.37 -3.30
N ALA A 250 -4.45 21.19 -3.85
CA ALA A 250 -3.14 20.72 -4.32
C ALA A 250 -2.84 21.21 -5.74
#